data_cc49511f5dfa94ead7caf8839d19edfb
#
_entry.id   cc49511f5dfa94ead7caf8839d19edfb
#
_cell.length_a   1.000
_cell.length_b   1.000
_cell.length_c   1.000
_cell.angle_alpha   90.00
_cell.angle_beta   90.00
_cell.angle_gamma   90.00
#
_symmetry.space_group_name_H-M   'P 1'
#
loop_
_entity.id
_entity.type
_entity.pdbx_description
1 polymer ?
#
loop_
_entity_poly.entity_id
_entity_poly.type
_entity_poly.pdbx_seq_one_letter_code
_entity_poly.pdbx_strand_id
1 'polypeptide(L)'
;MASDNTYKGHRMNELTVVDKATEWRRMKSLVLDSVSSPITKRVYNMALDEFFSWYAQEPRPGFTKATVSAWRVTLEERGLGSSSIIVRMSAIRKLAVEATDNGLLAPELAAGIQRVKSAKSIGVRAGNWLSLKQAQALLNAPDITTIKGLRDRAIIAVLLGCALRRSEVASLTMGHIQQRDGRWCIVDLYGKHGRVRTIPVPTWCKVAMDAWTGPAGVVDGYVFRPVNRGDQVQGDVLSEKVVWQLLRPYAAAAGVPGIAPHDCRRTAAKLFRAAGGELEQIQLLLGHASVQTTERYLGTRQDLVHAPNDGIRLRVAV
;
A
#
# COMPACT_ATOMS: atom_id res chain seq x y z
N MET A 1 -58.32 39.01 45.66
CA MET A 1 -56.86 39.01 45.41
C MET A 1 -56.53 37.77 44.60
N ALA A 2 -56.52 37.88 43.32
CA ALA A 2 -56.19 36.73 42.41
C ALA A 2 -54.75 36.90 41.97
N SER A 3 -53.94 35.87 42.20
CA SER A 3 -52.59 35.79 41.76
C SER A 3 -52.57 35.06 40.42
N ASP A 4 -52.30 35.84 39.38
CA ASP A 4 -52.14 35.39 37.99
C ASP A 4 -50.77 34.69 37.84
N ASN A 5 -50.80 33.39 37.63
CA ASN A 5 -49.59 32.58 37.42
C ASN A 5 -49.51 32.22 35.95
N THR A 6 -48.95 33.13 35.16
CA THR A 6 -48.70 32.93 33.72
C THR A 6 -47.50 32.03 33.48
N TYR A 7 -47.75 30.74 33.28
CA TYR A 7 -46.77 29.79 32.73
C TYR A 7 -46.39 30.24 31.30
N LYS A 8 -45.21 30.83 31.17
CA LYS A 8 -44.53 31.00 29.87
C LYS A 8 -44.14 29.64 29.33
N GLY A 9 -44.95 29.11 28.45
CA GLY A 9 -44.60 27.96 27.64
C GLY A 9 -43.33 28.25 26.83
N HIS A 10 -42.26 27.50 27.12
CA HIS A 10 -41.11 27.43 26.23
C HIS A 10 -41.58 26.92 24.88
N ARG A 11 -41.54 27.73 23.86
CA ARG A 11 -41.62 27.32 22.48
C ARG A 11 -40.44 26.38 22.26
N MET A 12 -40.72 25.06 22.17
CA MET A 12 -39.76 24.10 21.67
C MET A 12 -39.46 24.43 20.23
N ASN A 13 -38.26 24.81 20.04
CA ASN A 13 -37.44 24.83 18.82
C ASN A 13 -38.16 24.53 17.51
N GLU A 14 -38.20 25.52 16.67
CA GLU A 14 -38.08 25.35 15.23
C GLU A 14 -36.86 24.46 14.99
N LEU A 15 -37.09 23.20 14.61
CA LEU A 15 -36.08 22.31 14.04
C LEU A 15 -35.60 23.00 12.77
N THR A 16 -34.53 23.77 12.87
CA THR A 16 -33.75 24.18 11.72
C THR A 16 -33.44 22.91 10.96
N VAL A 17 -34.02 22.75 9.78
CA VAL A 17 -33.67 21.70 8.85
C VAL A 17 -32.22 21.97 8.43
N VAL A 18 -31.30 21.50 9.25
CA VAL A 18 -29.87 21.53 8.88
C VAL A 18 -29.79 20.68 7.64
N ASP A 19 -29.38 21.29 6.53
CA ASP A 19 -29.19 20.59 5.27
C ASP A 19 -28.27 19.38 5.53
N LYS A 20 -28.84 18.19 5.42
CA LYS A 20 -28.11 16.92 5.65
C LYS A 20 -26.78 16.89 4.87
N ALA A 21 -26.75 17.47 3.69
CA ALA A 21 -25.54 17.56 2.88
C ALA A 21 -24.45 18.42 3.52
N THR A 22 -24.81 19.44 4.28
CA THR A 22 -23.86 20.30 5.01
C THR A 22 -23.32 19.59 6.24
N GLU A 23 -24.14 18.86 6.99
CA GLU A 23 -23.67 18.03 8.11
C GLU A 23 -22.72 16.91 7.65
N TRP A 24 -23.06 16.24 6.55
CA TRP A 24 -22.21 15.21 5.96
C TRP A 24 -20.85 15.76 5.53
N ARG A 25 -20.82 16.93 4.90
CA ARG A 25 -19.57 17.60 4.54
C ARG A 25 -18.72 17.93 5.76
N ARG A 26 -19.34 18.44 6.84
CA ARG A 26 -18.64 18.74 8.09
C ARG A 26 -18.06 17.49 8.73
N MET A 27 -18.83 16.41 8.88
CA MET A 27 -18.35 15.16 9.44
C MET A 27 -17.23 14.52 8.60
N LYS A 28 -17.34 14.61 7.28
CA LYS A 28 -16.31 14.15 6.36
C LYS A 28 -15.00 14.92 6.52
N SER A 29 -15.05 16.25 6.68
CA SER A 29 -13.87 17.07 6.93
C SER A 29 -13.16 16.64 8.21
N LEU A 30 -13.87 16.40 9.32
CA LEU A 30 -13.27 15.93 10.57
C LEU A 30 -12.42 14.67 10.37
N VAL A 31 -12.96 13.70 9.62
CA VAL A 31 -12.21 12.47 9.31
C VAL A 31 -10.98 12.74 8.44
N LEU A 32 -11.14 13.54 7.38
CA LEU A 32 -10.06 13.79 6.43
C LEU A 32 -8.93 14.62 7.04
N ASP A 33 -9.26 15.55 7.94
CA ASP A 33 -8.28 16.41 8.60
C ASP A 33 -7.50 15.65 9.70
N SER A 34 -8.10 14.61 10.28
CA SER A 34 -7.42 13.74 11.25
C SER A 34 -6.46 12.70 10.60
N VAL A 35 -6.37 12.66 9.27
CA VAL A 35 -5.53 11.70 8.54
C VAL A 35 -4.40 12.42 7.81
N SER A 36 -3.15 12.10 8.10
CA SER A 36 -1.97 12.72 7.47
C SER A 36 -1.64 12.16 6.08
N SER A 37 -1.91 10.87 5.81
CA SER A 37 -1.55 10.23 4.55
C SER A 37 -2.47 10.66 3.39
N PRO A 38 -1.96 11.25 2.29
CA PRO A 38 -2.78 11.64 1.13
C PRO A 38 -3.53 10.47 0.49
N ILE A 39 -2.91 9.28 0.47
CA ILE A 39 -3.53 8.06 -0.06
C ILE A 39 -4.70 7.64 0.82
N THR A 40 -4.52 7.66 2.14
CA THR A 40 -5.59 7.34 3.10
C THR A 40 -6.71 8.36 3.03
N LYS A 41 -6.40 9.66 2.94
CA LYS A 41 -7.39 10.73 2.72
C LYS A 41 -8.26 10.44 1.50
N ARG A 42 -7.63 10.15 0.35
CA ARG A 42 -8.35 9.83 -0.89
C ARG A 42 -9.26 8.62 -0.76
N VAL A 43 -8.77 7.54 -0.15
CA VAL A 43 -9.54 6.31 0.00
C VAL A 43 -10.68 6.47 1.01
N TYR A 44 -10.45 7.18 2.12
CA TYR A 44 -11.50 7.49 3.10
C TYR A 44 -12.53 8.44 2.54
N ASN A 45 -12.10 9.46 1.77
CA ASN A 45 -13.02 10.36 1.06
C ASN A 45 -14.00 9.58 0.17
N MET A 46 -13.49 8.69 -0.67
CA MET A 46 -14.30 7.82 -1.52
C MET A 46 -15.24 6.93 -0.70
N ALA A 47 -14.74 6.30 0.36
CA ALA A 47 -15.52 5.40 1.20
C ALA A 47 -16.66 6.11 1.95
N LEU A 48 -16.43 7.33 2.42
CA LEU A 48 -17.42 8.16 3.08
C LEU A 48 -18.49 8.66 2.09
N ASP A 49 -18.09 9.12 0.89
CA ASP A 49 -19.05 9.52 -0.15
C ASP A 49 -19.97 8.36 -0.54
N GLU A 50 -19.40 7.17 -0.69
CA GLU A 50 -20.13 5.95 -1.01
C GLU A 50 -21.11 5.55 0.11
N PHE A 51 -20.69 5.66 1.37
CA PHE A 51 -21.53 5.40 2.53
C PHE A 51 -22.67 6.44 2.64
N PHE A 52 -22.37 7.71 2.51
CA PHE A 52 -23.36 8.76 2.61
C PHE A 52 -24.40 8.67 1.49
N SER A 53 -23.98 8.39 0.27
CA SER A 53 -24.88 8.14 -0.85
C SER A 53 -25.82 6.97 -0.59
N TRP A 54 -25.31 5.84 -0.09
CA TRP A 54 -26.10 4.69 0.29
C TRP A 54 -27.05 4.98 1.46
N TYR A 55 -26.56 5.74 2.46
CA TYR A 55 -27.36 6.09 3.63
C TYR A 55 -28.56 6.98 3.27
N ALA A 56 -28.42 7.85 2.28
CA ALA A 56 -29.44 8.78 1.83
C ALA A 56 -30.53 8.14 0.94
N GLN A 57 -30.30 6.94 0.37
CA GLN A 57 -31.26 6.30 -0.57
C GLN A 57 -32.57 5.90 0.09
N GLU A 58 -32.56 5.55 1.37
CA GLU A 58 -33.73 5.10 2.12
C GLU A 58 -33.74 5.68 3.52
N PRO A 59 -34.91 5.85 4.16
CA PRO A 59 -35.01 6.23 5.57
C PRO A 59 -34.31 5.17 6.44
N ARG A 60 -33.31 5.59 7.20
CA ARG A 60 -32.54 4.70 8.09
C ARG A 60 -32.61 5.16 9.54
N PRO A 61 -32.59 4.24 10.51
CA PRO A 61 -32.82 4.53 11.92
C PRO A 61 -31.64 5.24 12.61
N GLY A 62 -30.88 6.06 11.90
CA GLY A 62 -29.75 6.79 12.43
C GLY A 62 -28.40 6.09 12.20
N PHE A 63 -27.31 6.74 12.64
CA PHE A 63 -25.95 6.21 12.53
C PHE A 63 -25.63 5.29 13.70
N THR A 64 -26.02 4.03 13.57
CA THR A 64 -25.96 3.00 14.61
C THR A 64 -25.19 1.76 14.18
N LYS A 65 -24.92 0.86 15.11
CA LYS A 65 -24.35 -0.47 14.84
C LYS A 65 -25.16 -1.22 13.76
N ALA A 66 -26.48 -1.18 13.83
CA ALA A 66 -27.37 -1.89 12.90
C ALA A 66 -27.19 -1.34 11.48
N THR A 67 -27.21 -0.01 11.31
CA THR A 67 -27.01 0.65 10.03
C THR A 67 -25.63 0.34 9.42
N VAL A 68 -24.57 0.39 10.23
CA VAL A 68 -23.21 0.08 9.75
C VAL A 68 -23.06 -1.41 9.43
N SER A 69 -23.78 -2.30 10.15
CA SER A 69 -23.81 -3.72 9.81
C SER A 69 -24.52 -3.96 8.48
N ALA A 70 -25.64 -3.29 8.22
CA ALA A 70 -26.35 -3.35 6.94
C ALA A 70 -25.46 -2.83 5.78
N TRP A 71 -24.75 -1.72 5.99
CA TRP A 71 -23.78 -1.23 5.02
C TRP A 71 -22.72 -2.29 4.68
N ARG A 72 -22.13 -2.95 5.69
CA ARG A 72 -21.19 -4.03 5.45
C ARG A 72 -21.77 -5.16 4.59
N VAL A 73 -23.01 -5.57 4.88
CA VAL A 73 -23.71 -6.61 4.10
C VAL A 73 -23.89 -6.15 2.66
N THR A 74 -24.35 -4.92 2.43
CA THR A 74 -24.47 -4.35 1.08
C THR A 74 -23.14 -4.37 0.30
N LEU A 75 -22.00 -4.11 0.98
CA LEU A 75 -20.68 -4.21 0.34
C LEU A 75 -20.32 -5.65 -0.04
N GLU A 76 -20.72 -6.65 0.77
CA GLU A 76 -20.54 -8.08 0.49
C GLU A 76 -21.42 -8.53 -0.70
N GLU A 77 -22.69 -8.14 -0.73
CA GLU A 77 -23.63 -8.40 -1.81
C GLU A 77 -23.19 -7.82 -3.17
N ARG A 78 -22.53 -6.66 -3.13
CA ARG A 78 -21.90 -6.05 -4.32
C ARG A 78 -20.64 -6.78 -4.77
N GLY A 79 -20.25 -7.88 -4.13
CA GLY A 79 -19.09 -8.68 -4.49
C GLY A 79 -17.73 -8.04 -4.21
N LEU A 80 -17.66 -7.04 -3.31
CA LEU A 80 -16.39 -6.42 -2.98
C LEU A 80 -15.48 -7.39 -2.22
N GLY A 81 -14.20 -7.41 -2.60
CA GLY A 81 -13.19 -8.20 -1.87
C GLY A 81 -13.01 -7.72 -0.42
N SER A 82 -12.67 -8.63 0.48
CA SER A 82 -12.52 -8.38 1.92
C SER A 82 -11.62 -7.17 2.24
N SER A 83 -10.50 -6.98 1.54
CA SER A 83 -9.61 -5.82 1.72
C SER A 83 -10.32 -4.50 1.43
N SER A 84 -11.17 -4.45 0.38
CA SER A 84 -11.94 -3.27 0.02
C SER A 84 -13.00 -2.95 1.07
N ILE A 85 -13.64 -3.97 1.64
CA ILE A 85 -14.61 -3.83 2.72
C ILE A 85 -13.92 -3.36 3.99
N ILE A 86 -12.77 -3.95 4.36
CA ILE A 86 -12.00 -3.55 5.54
C ILE A 86 -11.66 -2.06 5.51
N VAL A 87 -11.19 -1.55 4.38
CA VAL A 87 -10.82 -0.14 4.23
C VAL A 87 -12.05 0.77 4.38
N ARG A 88 -13.19 0.42 3.76
CA ARG A 88 -14.46 1.17 3.89
C ARG A 88 -14.94 1.18 5.34
N MET A 89 -14.94 0.02 5.99
CA MET A 89 -15.31 -0.09 7.40
C MET A 89 -14.37 0.67 8.33
N SER A 90 -13.08 0.79 7.98
CA SER A 90 -12.13 1.61 8.75
C SER A 90 -12.46 3.10 8.65
N ALA A 91 -12.87 3.60 7.48
CA ALA A 91 -13.32 4.98 7.31
C ALA A 91 -14.58 5.27 8.15
N ILE A 92 -15.55 4.35 8.16
CA ILE A 92 -16.79 4.50 8.95
C ILE A 92 -16.51 4.45 10.46
N ARG A 93 -15.61 3.59 10.92
CA ARG A 93 -15.19 3.58 12.33
C ARG A 93 -14.49 4.87 12.72
N LYS A 94 -13.62 5.38 11.85
CA LYS A 94 -12.96 6.67 12.08
C LYS A 94 -14.00 7.80 12.14
N LEU A 95 -15.02 7.78 11.27
CA LEU A 95 -16.14 8.72 11.32
C LEU A 95 -16.87 8.66 12.67
N ALA A 96 -17.15 7.47 13.19
CA ALA A 96 -17.82 7.33 14.48
C ALA A 96 -16.99 7.89 15.63
N VAL A 97 -15.66 7.70 15.62
CA VAL A 97 -14.75 8.28 16.62
C VAL A 97 -14.74 9.79 16.52
N GLU A 98 -14.48 10.35 15.35
CA GLU A 98 -14.41 11.80 15.17
C GLU A 98 -15.76 12.48 15.51
N ALA A 99 -16.88 11.85 15.14
CA ALA A 99 -18.20 12.37 15.49
C ALA A 99 -18.42 12.39 17.01
N THR A 100 -17.93 11.39 17.74
CA THR A 100 -18.04 11.34 19.20
C THR A 100 -17.13 12.37 19.87
N ASP A 101 -15.89 12.46 19.44
CA ASP A 101 -14.90 13.40 19.98
C ASP A 101 -15.32 14.86 19.78
N ASN A 102 -16.16 15.13 18.77
CA ASN A 102 -16.74 16.45 18.47
C ASN A 102 -18.20 16.63 18.96
N GLY A 103 -18.71 15.73 19.81
CA GLY A 103 -20.05 15.86 20.40
C GLY A 103 -21.22 15.64 19.44
N LEU A 104 -20.98 15.06 18.24
CA LEU A 104 -22.00 14.82 17.20
C LEU A 104 -22.62 13.42 17.29
N LEU A 105 -22.03 12.50 18.05
CA LEU A 105 -22.48 11.13 18.22
C LEU A 105 -22.32 10.71 19.69
N ALA A 106 -23.32 10.03 20.24
CA ALA A 106 -23.22 9.47 21.58
C ALA A 106 -22.14 8.38 21.68
N PRO A 107 -21.33 8.34 22.76
CA PRO A 107 -20.23 7.39 22.93
C PRO A 107 -20.66 5.92 22.81
N GLU A 108 -21.85 5.58 23.28
CA GLU A 108 -22.41 4.23 23.24
C GLU A 108 -22.67 3.76 21.80
N LEU A 109 -23.14 4.67 20.94
CA LEU A 109 -23.37 4.41 19.53
C LEU A 109 -22.03 4.19 18.80
N ALA A 110 -21.03 5.03 19.06
CA ALA A 110 -19.69 4.89 18.50
C ALA A 110 -19.06 3.55 18.94
N ALA A 111 -19.14 3.21 20.22
CA ALA A 111 -18.68 1.92 20.73
C ALA A 111 -19.40 0.75 20.06
N GLY A 112 -20.70 0.88 19.79
CA GLY A 112 -21.48 -0.08 19.02
C GLY A 112 -20.95 -0.26 17.60
N ILE A 113 -20.68 0.83 16.90
CA ILE A 113 -20.13 0.84 15.54
C ILE A 113 -18.73 0.23 15.49
N GLN A 114 -17.87 0.52 16.47
CA GLN A 114 -16.53 -0.07 16.56
C GLN A 114 -16.57 -1.60 16.64
N ARG A 115 -17.59 -2.18 17.29
CA ARG A 115 -17.77 -3.63 17.41
C ARG A 115 -18.31 -4.32 16.15
N VAL A 116 -18.71 -3.59 15.11
CA VAL A 116 -19.10 -4.21 13.83
C VAL A 116 -17.90 -4.92 13.24
N LYS A 117 -17.96 -6.23 13.07
CA LYS A 117 -16.88 -7.02 12.49
C LYS A 117 -16.70 -6.65 11.00
N SER A 118 -15.48 -6.47 10.56
CA SER A 118 -15.17 -6.39 9.12
C SER A 118 -15.33 -7.76 8.45
N ALA A 119 -15.40 -7.76 7.11
CA ALA A 119 -15.38 -9.00 6.34
C ALA A 119 -14.16 -9.85 6.71
N LYS A 120 -14.37 -11.15 6.91
CA LYS A 120 -13.28 -12.09 7.16
C LYS A 120 -12.44 -12.21 5.90
N SER A 121 -11.12 -12.06 6.03
CA SER A 121 -10.20 -12.49 4.99
C SER A 121 -10.10 -14.02 5.07
N ILE A 122 -10.85 -14.72 4.23
CA ILE A 122 -10.78 -16.17 4.14
C ILE A 122 -9.62 -16.52 3.22
N GLY A 123 -8.62 -17.18 3.78
CA GLY A 123 -7.39 -17.59 3.06
C GLY A 123 -6.37 -16.47 2.90
N VAL A 124 -5.13 -16.85 2.76
CA VAL A 124 -4.06 -15.96 2.33
C VAL A 124 -3.97 -16.07 0.82
N ARG A 125 -4.38 -15.02 0.09
CA ARG A 125 -3.97 -14.92 -1.31
C ARG A 125 -2.45 -14.89 -1.31
N ALA A 126 -1.85 -15.99 -1.76
CA ALA A 126 -0.40 -16.10 -1.86
C ALA A 126 0.20 -14.97 -2.74
N GLY A 127 -0.64 -14.30 -3.54
CA GLY A 127 -0.25 -13.32 -4.55
C GLY A 127 0.53 -13.98 -5.68
N ASN A 128 0.81 -13.22 -6.72
CA ASN A 128 1.65 -13.69 -7.80
C ASN A 128 3.12 -13.50 -7.44
N TRP A 129 3.96 -14.40 -7.86
CA TRP A 129 5.42 -14.28 -7.85
C TRP A 129 5.99 -15.04 -9.04
N LEU A 130 7.18 -14.67 -9.44
CA LEU A 130 7.88 -15.25 -10.56
C LEU A 130 8.88 -16.31 -10.08
N SER A 131 9.04 -17.39 -10.83
CA SER A 131 10.23 -18.24 -10.72
C SER A 131 11.48 -17.47 -11.18
N LEU A 132 12.67 -17.96 -10.87
CA LEU A 132 13.91 -17.35 -11.34
C LEU A 132 13.93 -17.20 -12.87
N LYS A 133 13.51 -18.23 -13.61
CA LYS A 133 13.42 -18.23 -15.07
C LYS A 133 12.47 -17.14 -15.59
N GLN A 134 11.31 -16.98 -14.96
CA GLN A 134 10.35 -15.97 -15.33
C GLN A 134 10.82 -14.54 -14.99
N ALA A 135 11.47 -14.36 -13.83
CA ALA A 135 12.07 -13.09 -13.45
C ALA A 135 13.18 -12.68 -14.41
N GLN A 136 14.01 -13.65 -14.86
CA GLN A 136 15.03 -13.41 -15.89
C GLN A 136 14.42 -13.04 -17.24
N ALA A 137 13.36 -13.72 -17.67
CA ALA A 137 12.63 -13.38 -18.90
C ALA A 137 12.04 -11.97 -18.84
N LEU A 138 11.45 -11.58 -17.71
CA LEU A 138 10.92 -10.23 -17.50
C LEU A 138 12.03 -9.17 -17.53
N LEU A 139 13.19 -9.43 -16.92
CA LEU A 139 14.34 -8.53 -16.92
C LEU A 139 14.92 -8.31 -18.34
N ASN A 140 14.84 -9.32 -19.18
CA ASN A 140 15.38 -9.30 -20.54
C ASN A 140 14.35 -8.87 -21.61
N ALA A 141 13.10 -8.66 -21.22
CA ALA A 141 12.04 -8.31 -22.17
C ALA A 141 12.15 -6.88 -22.78
N PRO A 142 12.70 -5.86 -22.08
CA PRO A 142 12.89 -4.54 -22.68
C PRO A 142 13.93 -4.54 -23.79
N ASP A 143 13.66 -3.82 -24.87
CA ASP A 143 14.58 -3.60 -25.99
C ASP A 143 15.70 -2.64 -25.58
N ILE A 144 16.90 -3.18 -25.36
CA ILE A 144 18.08 -2.43 -24.88
C ILE A 144 18.77 -1.59 -25.96
N THR A 145 18.29 -1.62 -27.18
CA THR A 145 18.80 -0.73 -28.25
C THR A 145 18.18 0.67 -28.14
N THR A 146 17.15 0.83 -27.30
CA THR A 146 16.44 2.09 -27.10
C THR A 146 16.71 2.66 -25.70
N ILE A 147 16.71 3.99 -25.58
CA ILE A 147 16.81 4.71 -24.29
C ILE A 147 15.65 4.32 -23.36
N LYS A 148 14.44 4.21 -23.90
CA LYS A 148 13.26 3.76 -23.16
C LYS A 148 13.44 2.34 -22.63
N GLY A 149 13.94 1.42 -23.42
CA GLY A 149 14.14 0.03 -23.02
C GLY A 149 15.25 -0.12 -21.99
N LEU A 150 16.34 0.64 -22.08
CA LEU A 150 17.38 0.71 -21.06
C LEU A 150 16.80 1.19 -19.71
N ARG A 151 16.00 2.25 -19.72
CA ARG A 151 15.29 2.74 -18.52
C ARG A 151 14.38 1.66 -17.94
N ASP A 152 13.55 1.06 -18.76
CA ASP A 152 12.54 0.11 -18.34
C ASP A 152 13.20 -1.16 -17.75
N ARG A 153 14.32 -1.63 -18.35
CA ARG A 153 15.13 -2.72 -17.79
C ARG A 153 15.75 -2.34 -16.45
N ALA A 154 16.27 -1.14 -16.29
CA ALA A 154 16.82 -0.66 -15.01
C ALA A 154 15.73 -0.56 -13.94
N ILE A 155 14.52 -0.12 -14.27
CA ILE A 155 13.37 -0.13 -13.35
C ILE A 155 13.02 -1.57 -12.92
N ILE A 156 12.94 -2.51 -13.85
CA ILE A 156 12.68 -3.93 -13.54
C ILE A 156 13.80 -4.49 -12.67
N ALA A 157 15.07 -4.13 -12.95
CA ALA A 157 16.21 -4.56 -12.17
C ALA A 157 16.11 -4.11 -10.71
N VAL A 158 15.78 -2.86 -10.42
CA VAL A 158 15.65 -2.38 -9.02
C VAL A 158 14.40 -2.94 -8.32
N LEU A 159 13.33 -3.24 -9.06
CA LEU A 159 12.16 -3.91 -8.50
C LEU A 159 12.47 -5.35 -8.06
N LEU A 160 13.27 -6.09 -8.85
CA LEU A 160 13.64 -7.48 -8.60
C LEU A 160 14.88 -7.62 -7.71
N GLY A 161 15.90 -6.78 -7.88
CA GLY A 161 17.17 -6.87 -7.18
C GLY A 161 17.21 -6.12 -5.83
N CYS A 162 16.51 -4.99 -5.75
CA CYS A 162 16.46 -4.17 -4.55
C CYS A 162 15.09 -4.20 -3.86
N ALA A 163 14.13 -4.91 -4.41
CA ALA A 163 12.77 -5.03 -3.90
C ALA A 163 12.08 -3.68 -3.59
N LEU A 164 12.36 -2.64 -4.39
CA LEU A 164 11.78 -1.31 -4.20
C LEU A 164 10.26 -1.31 -4.37
N ARG A 165 9.59 -0.44 -3.62
CA ARG A 165 8.18 -0.12 -3.88
C ARG A 165 8.09 0.79 -5.11
N ARG A 166 6.95 0.78 -5.79
CA ARG A 166 6.67 1.64 -6.95
C ARG A 166 6.96 3.12 -6.67
N SER A 167 6.54 3.63 -5.51
CA SER A 167 6.81 5.00 -5.09
C SER A 167 8.29 5.25 -4.83
N GLU A 168 9.01 4.29 -4.26
CA GLU A 168 10.45 4.38 -4.01
C GLU A 168 11.23 4.41 -5.32
N VAL A 169 10.80 3.65 -6.33
CA VAL A 169 11.40 3.73 -7.68
C VAL A 169 11.21 5.12 -8.28
N ALA A 170 9.99 5.66 -8.21
CA ALA A 170 9.68 6.98 -8.77
C ALA A 170 10.41 8.13 -8.06
N SER A 171 10.71 7.98 -6.77
CA SER A 171 11.40 9.00 -5.96
C SER A 171 12.91 8.76 -5.78
N LEU A 172 13.48 7.72 -6.41
CA LEU A 172 14.89 7.41 -6.30
C LEU A 172 15.74 8.48 -6.97
N THR A 173 16.73 9.03 -6.25
CA THR A 173 17.66 10.04 -6.77
C THR A 173 19.08 9.49 -6.87
N MET A 174 19.92 10.14 -7.67
CA MET A 174 21.36 9.81 -7.78
C MET A 174 22.06 9.94 -6.43
N GLY A 175 21.65 10.88 -5.58
CA GLY A 175 22.20 11.05 -4.22
C GLY A 175 21.98 9.85 -3.31
N HIS A 176 20.94 9.02 -3.55
CA HIS A 176 20.75 7.78 -2.82
C HIS A 176 21.75 6.67 -3.21
N ILE A 177 22.38 6.76 -4.40
CA ILE A 177 23.28 5.71 -4.93
C ILE A 177 24.69 5.97 -4.47
N GLN A 178 25.15 5.26 -3.45
CA GLN A 178 26.44 5.50 -2.81
C GLN A 178 27.20 4.18 -2.61
N GLN A 179 28.53 4.29 -2.52
CA GLN A 179 29.35 3.17 -2.06
C GLN A 179 29.39 3.14 -0.52
N ARG A 180 29.18 1.95 0.04
CA ARG A 180 29.32 1.66 1.46
C ARG A 180 30.03 0.31 1.60
N ASP A 181 31.06 0.24 2.40
CA ASP A 181 31.84 -0.97 2.65
C ASP A 181 32.23 -1.72 1.36
N GLY A 182 32.70 -0.97 0.36
CA GLY A 182 33.16 -1.52 -0.92
C GLY A 182 32.06 -1.98 -1.90
N ARG A 183 30.77 -1.75 -1.58
CA ARG A 183 29.68 -2.11 -2.50
C ARG A 183 28.68 -0.97 -2.72
N TRP A 184 28.01 -1.02 -3.85
CA TRP A 184 26.92 -0.08 -4.15
C TRP A 184 25.70 -0.31 -3.27
N CYS A 185 25.14 0.75 -2.74
CA CYS A 185 23.94 0.76 -1.91
C CYS A 185 23.00 1.89 -2.33
N ILE A 186 21.71 1.65 -2.13
CA ILE A 186 20.72 2.71 -2.05
C ILE A 186 20.60 3.07 -0.57
N VAL A 187 21.07 4.27 -0.21
CA VAL A 187 21.09 4.77 1.17
C VAL A 187 19.90 5.69 1.44
N ASP A 188 19.54 5.84 2.70
CA ASP A 188 18.54 6.79 3.22
C ASP A 188 17.20 6.73 2.49
N LEU A 189 16.81 5.53 2.05
CA LEU A 189 15.55 5.33 1.37
C LEU A 189 14.37 5.42 2.35
N TYR A 190 13.56 6.45 2.20
CA TYR A 190 12.36 6.67 2.99
C TYR A 190 11.25 5.71 2.60
N GLY A 191 10.85 4.84 3.52
CA GLY A 191 9.75 3.91 3.36
C GLY A 191 8.46 4.40 4.03
N LYS A 192 7.44 3.56 3.96
CA LYS A 192 6.16 3.81 4.65
C LYS A 192 6.39 3.96 6.16
N HIS A 193 5.68 4.89 6.80
CA HIS A 193 5.79 5.26 8.22
C HIS A 193 7.13 5.89 8.62
N GLY A 194 7.79 6.61 7.70
CA GLY A 194 9.03 7.34 7.99
C GLY A 194 10.26 6.46 8.23
N ARG A 195 10.21 5.17 7.90
CA ARG A 195 11.35 4.27 8.07
C ARG A 195 12.39 4.51 7.01
N VAL A 196 13.60 4.75 7.45
CA VAL A 196 14.78 4.87 6.60
C VAL A 196 15.49 3.52 6.56
N ARG A 197 15.97 3.12 5.40
CA ARG A 197 16.77 1.91 5.24
C ARG A 197 17.81 2.04 4.14
N THR A 198 18.86 1.24 4.26
CA THR A 198 19.90 1.08 3.24
C THR A 198 19.74 -0.28 2.57
N ILE A 199 19.82 -0.33 1.25
CA ILE A 199 19.65 -1.54 0.46
C ILE A 199 20.91 -1.77 -0.37
N PRO A 200 21.63 -2.87 -0.20
CA PRO A 200 22.73 -3.25 -1.08
C PRO A 200 22.21 -3.50 -2.51
N VAL A 201 22.90 -2.95 -3.49
CA VAL A 201 22.56 -3.10 -4.92
C VAL A 201 23.36 -4.27 -5.49
N PRO A 202 22.74 -5.33 -6.00
CA PRO A 202 23.45 -6.39 -6.71
C PRO A 202 24.19 -5.86 -7.94
N THR A 203 25.36 -6.43 -8.27
CA THR A 203 26.20 -5.98 -9.39
C THR A 203 25.41 -5.93 -10.71
N TRP A 204 24.63 -6.95 -11.03
CA TRP A 204 23.83 -6.99 -12.25
C TRP A 204 22.74 -5.89 -12.28
N CYS A 205 22.21 -5.52 -11.13
CA CYS A 205 21.25 -4.43 -11.01
C CYS A 205 21.95 -3.07 -11.23
N LYS A 206 23.13 -2.86 -10.64
CA LYS A 206 23.94 -1.66 -10.86
C LYS A 206 24.33 -1.50 -12.33
N VAL A 207 24.75 -2.58 -13.00
CA VAL A 207 25.04 -2.58 -14.45
C VAL A 207 23.82 -2.12 -15.27
N ALA A 208 22.63 -2.61 -14.93
CA ALA A 208 21.41 -2.17 -15.62
C ALA A 208 21.10 -0.68 -15.36
N MET A 209 21.35 -0.19 -14.15
CA MET A 209 21.18 1.22 -13.81
C MET A 209 22.17 2.09 -14.59
N ASP A 210 23.45 1.70 -14.65
CA ASP A 210 24.48 2.45 -15.37
C ASP A 210 24.25 2.48 -16.88
N ALA A 211 23.78 1.36 -17.44
CA ALA A 211 23.40 1.27 -18.84
C ALA A 211 22.25 2.23 -19.20
N TRP A 212 21.41 2.58 -18.25
CA TRP A 212 20.38 3.61 -18.41
C TRP A 212 20.94 5.02 -18.18
N THR A 213 21.59 5.26 -17.02
CA THR A 213 21.96 6.62 -16.61
C THR A 213 23.02 7.24 -17.52
N GLY A 214 23.97 6.44 -18.04
CA GLY A 214 25.03 6.90 -18.93
C GLY A 214 24.46 7.50 -20.23
N PRO A 215 23.81 6.72 -21.11
CA PRO A 215 23.26 7.23 -22.38
C PRO A 215 22.15 8.27 -22.19
N ALA A 216 21.41 8.23 -21.07
CA ALA A 216 20.39 9.21 -20.74
C ALA A 216 20.93 10.53 -20.17
N GLY A 217 22.24 10.64 -19.90
CA GLY A 217 22.87 11.83 -19.33
C GLY A 217 22.38 12.13 -17.90
N VAL A 218 21.98 11.12 -17.13
CA VAL A 218 21.45 11.30 -15.76
C VAL A 218 22.62 11.27 -14.78
N VAL A 219 23.09 12.43 -14.37
CA VAL A 219 24.22 12.59 -13.43
C VAL A 219 23.77 13.06 -12.03
N ASP A 220 22.58 13.66 -11.92
CA ASP A 220 22.00 14.18 -10.70
C ASP A 220 20.47 14.05 -10.68
N GLY A 221 19.83 14.51 -9.60
CA GLY A 221 18.37 14.49 -9.46
C GLY A 221 17.78 13.08 -9.48
N TYR A 222 16.60 12.91 -10.05
CA TYR A 222 15.92 11.62 -10.11
C TYR A 222 16.62 10.65 -11.06
N VAL A 223 16.79 9.40 -10.60
CA VAL A 223 17.42 8.33 -11.41
C VAL A 223 16.56 7.98 -12.61
N PHE A 224 15.24 7.86 -12.44
CA PHE A 224 14.34 7.48 -13.52
C PHE A 224 13.52 8.67 -14.02
N ARG A 225 13.67 8.98 -15.28
CA ARG A 225 13.03 10.12 -15.96
C ARG A 225 12.08 9.65 -17.07
N PRO A 226 11.09 10.44 -17.46
CA PRO A 226 10.25 10.12 -18.60
C PRO A 226 11.06 10.07 -19.90
N VAL A 227 10.64 9.19 -20.82
CA VAL A 227 11.17 9.12 -22.18
C VAL A 227 9.98 9.29 -23.14
N ASN A 228 10.11 10.16 -24.10
CA ASN A 228 9.08 10.48 -25.08
C ASN A 228 9.01 9.42 -26.22
N ARG A 229 8.11 9.64 -27.19
CA ARG A 229 7.95 8.73 -28.34
C ARG A 229 9.14 8.74 -29.29
N GLY A 230 9.92 9.81 -29.28
CA GLY A 230 11.17 9.94 -30.06
C GLY A 230 12.39 9.33 -29.39
N ASP A 231 12.17 8.51 -28.35
CA ASP A 231 13.18 7.83 -27.55
C ASP A 231 14.19 8.79 -26.87
N GLN A 232 13.73 9.97 -26.47
CA GLN A 232 14.55 10.96 -25.78
C GLN A 232 14.02 11.22 -24.37
N VAL A 233 14.93 11.48 -23.44
CA VAL A 233 14.60 11.88 -22.07
C VAL A 233 13.87 13.22 -22.09
N GLN A 234 12.71 13.28 -21.42
CA GLN A 234 11.88 14.49 -21.36
C GLN A 234 11.36 14.71 -19.95
N GLY A 235 11.86 15.77 -19.30
CA GLY A 235 11.50 16.11 -17.91
C GLY A 235 12.25 15.29 -16.87
N ASP A 236 12.02 15.63 -15.59
CA ASP A 236 12.85 15.14 -14.48
C ASP A 236 12.18 14.05 -13.65
N VAL A 237 10.84 14.01 -13.60
CA VAL A 237 10.11 13.18 -12.65
C VAL A 237 9.27 12.12 -13.35
N LEU A 238 9.55 10.85 -13.04
CA LEU A 238 8.73 9.73 -13.48
C LEU A 238 7.59 9.49 -12.47
N SER A 239 6.34 9.44 -12.97
CA SER A 239 5.22 9.14 -12.08
C SER A 239 5.16 7.67 -11.68
N GLU A 240 4.68 7.39 -10.47
CA GLU A 240 4.43 6.01 -9.99
C GLU A 240 3.50 5.21 -10.94
N LYS A 241 2.58 5.90 -11.64
CA LYS A 241 1.67 5.27 -12.59
C LYS A 241 2.44 4.68 -13.77
N VAL A 242 3.48 5.35 -14.24
CA VAL A 242 4.33 4.85 -15.34
C VAL A 242 5.06 3.58 -14.90
N VAL A 243 5.60 3.50 -13.68
CA VAL A 243 6.24 2.28 -13.14
C VAL A 243 5.28 1.09 -13.15
N TRP A 244 4.00 1.32 -12.91
CA TRP A 244 2.98 0.27 -12.98
C TRP A 244 2.64 -0.10 -14.43
N GLN A 245 2.51 0.91 -15.32
CA GLN A 245 2.10 0.70 -16.71
C GLN A 245 3.15 -0.01 -17.54
N LEU A 246 4.44 0.31 -17.33
CA LEU A 246 5.55 -0.27 -18.11
C LEU A 246 5.69 -1.78 -17.94
N LEU A 247 5.35 -2.33 -16.77
CA LEU A 247 5.46 -3.77 -16.53
C LEU A 247 4.49 -4.60 -17.38
N ARG A 248 3.33 -4.07 -17.72
CA ARG A 248 2.27 -4.84 -18.41
C ARG A 248 2.70 -5.45 -19.73
N PRO A 249 3.23 -4.70 -20.70
CA PRO A 249 3.69 -5.26 -21.98
C PRO A 249 4.87 -6.24 -21.78
N TYR A 250 5.82 -5.93 -20.91
CA TYR A 250 6.97 -6.81 -20.66
C TYR A 250 6.56 -8.10 -19.94
N ALA A 251 5.61 -8.01 -19.00
CA ALA A 251 5.06 -9.19 -18.35
C ALA A 251 4.31 -10.11 -19.35
N ALA A 252 3.55 -9.52 -20.28
CA ALA A 252 2.91 -10.28 -21.34
C ALA A 252 3.95 -10.95 -22.27
N ALA A 253 4.98 -10.21 -22.72
CA ALA A 253 6.06 -10.74 -23.54
C ALA A 253 6.87 -11.84 -22.85
N ALA A 254 7.05 -11.75 -21.53
CA ALA A 254 7.72 -12.76 -20.71
C ALA A 254 6.81 -13.96 -20.32
N GLY A 255 5.58 -14.04 -20.84
CA GLY A 255 4.65 -15.13 -20.57
C GLY A 255 4.07 -15.11 -19.14
N VAL A 256 4.08 -13.97 -18.46
CA VAL A 256 3.61 -13.81 -17.09
C VAL A 256 2.63 -12.62 -16.96
N PRO A 257 1.53 -12.61 -17.72
CA PRO A 257 0.60 -11.50 -17.73
C PRO A 257 0.01 -11.26 -16.33
N GLY A 258 -0.28 -10.00 -16.00
CA GLY A 258 -0.89 -9.63 -14.73
C GLY A 258 0.09 -9.38 -13.57
N ILE A 259 1.40 -9.51 -13.78
CA ILE A 259 2.42 -9.14 -12.80
C ILE A 259 2.43 -7.62 -12.57
N ALA A 260 2.42 -7.23 -11.32
CA ALA A 260 2.49 -5.84 -10.85
C ALA A 260 3.80 -5.56 -10.09
N PRO A 261 4.18 -4.29 -9.85
CA PRO A 261 5.39 -3.94 -9.10
C PRO A 261 5.47 -4.61 -7.71
N HIS A 262 4.32 -4.80 -7.05
CA HIS A 262 4.30 -5.47 -5.75
C HIS A 262 4.60 -6.97 -5.84
N ASP A 263 4.24 -7.61 -6.95
CA ASP A 263 4.58 -9.01 -7.21
C ASP A 263 6.08 -9.18 -7.53
N CYS A 264 6.70 -8.20 -8.23
CA CYS A 264 8.16 -8.17 -8.39
C CYS A 264 8.88 -8.09 -7.03
N ARG A 265 8.39 -7.26 -6.11
CA ARG A 265 8.93 -7.17 -4.76
C ARG A 265 8.75 -8.48 -3.98
N ARG A 266 7.61 -9.17 -4.13
CA ARG A 266 7.38 -10.50 -3.54
C ARG A 266 8.30 -11.54 -4.15
N THR A 267 8.49 -11.49 -5.47
CA THR A 267 9.47 -12.32 -6.20
C THR A 267 10.86 -12.13 -5.64
N ALA A 268 11.32 -10.88 -5.50
CA ALA A 268 12.61 -10.55 -4.91
C ALA A 268 12.80 -11.19 -3.53
N ALA A 269 11.82 -11.02 -2.63
CA ALA A 269 11.87 -11.61 -1.29
C ALA A 269 12.00 -13.14 -1.33
N LYS A 270 11.25 -13.82 -2.20
CA LYS A 270 11.34 -15.29 -2.37
C LYS A 270 12.68 -15.72 -2.94
N LEU A 271 13.20 -14.99 -3.93
CA LEU A 271 14.52 -15.26 -4.50
C LEU A 271 15.64 -15.00 -3.48
N PHE A 272 15.53 -13.96 -2.63
CA PHE A 272 16.47 -13.73 -1.52
C PHE A 272 16.47 -14.91 -0.55
N ARG A 273 15.30 -15.44 -0.19
CA ARG A 273 15.19 -16.60 0.68
C ARG A 273 15.76 -17.85 0.03
N ALA A 274 15.45 -18.09 -1.24
CA ALA A 274 15.97 -19.22 -2.01
C ALA A 274 17.50 -19.17 -2.19
N ALA A 275 18.10 -17.97 -2.18
CA ALA A 275 19.54 -17.76 -2.20
C ALA A 275 20.20 -17.89 -0.82
N GLY A 276 19.51 -18.39 0.20
CA GLY A 276 20.04 -18.59 1.56
C GLY A 276 19.92 -17.35 2.46
N GLY A 277 19.22 -16.30 2.05
CA GLY A 277 19.05 -15.09 2.86
C GLY A 277 18.31 -15.38 4.16
N GLU A 278 18.81 -14.84 5.27
CA GLU A 278 18.17 -14.93 6.57
C GLU A 278 16.91 -14.05 6.61
N LEU A 279 15.93 -14.47 7.41
CA LEU A 279 14.60 -13.82 7.47
C LEU A 279 14.68 -12.37 7.95
N GLU A 280 15.53 -12.11 8.94
CA GLU A 280 15.78 -10.80 9.50
C GLU A 280 16.45 -9.87 8.48
N GLN A 281 17.41 -10.38 7.72
CA GLN A 281 18.05 -9.61 6.64
C GLN A 281 17.05 -9.27 5.53
N ILE A 282 16.18 -10.20 5.17
CA ILE A 282 15.10 -9.95 4.20
C ILE A 282 14.11 -8.94 4.77
N GLN A 283 13.77 -8.99 6.05
CA GLN A 283 12.92 -8.00 6.72
C GLN A 283 13.51 -6.60 6.61
N LEU A 284 14.81 -6.43 6.90
CA LEU A 284 15.52 -5.15 6.80
C LEU A 284 15.51 -4.61 5.38
N LEU A 285 15.85 -5.45 4.38
CA LEU A 285 15.80 -5.08 2.96
C LEU A 285 14.41 -4.62 2.51
N LEU A 286 13.37 -5.32 2.96
CA LEU A 286 12.00 -4.98 2.65
C LEU A 286 11.48 -3.79 3.47
N GLY A 287 12.10 -3.43 4.59
CA GLY A 287 11.61 -2.42 5.52
C GLY A 287 10.23 -2.81 6.10
N HIS A 288 10.05 -4.08 6.49
CA HIS A 288 8.87 -4.54 7.19
C HIS A 288 8.96 -4.23 8.68
N ALA A 289 7.83 -3.92 9.29
CA ALA A 289 7.75 -3.56 10.71
C ALA A 289 8.07 -4.72 11.64
N SER A 290 7.78 -5.95 11.22
CA SER A 290 8.01 -7.16 11.99
C SER A 290 8.40 -8.32 11.09
N VAL A 291 9.11 -9.28 11.66
CA VAL A 291 9.47 -10.56 11.03
C VAL A 291 8.22 -11.30 10.59
N GLN A 292 7.15 -11.30 11.40
CA GLN A 292 5.87 -11.93 11.06
C GLN A 292 5.26 -11.41 9.74
N THR A 293 5.46 -10.12 9.43
CA THR A 293 5.05 -9.57 8.14
C THR A 293 5.86 -10.18 7.00
N THR A 294 7.15 -10.41 7.21
CA THR A 294 8.04 -11.04 6.23
C THR A 294 7.72 -12.53 6.06
N GLU A 295 7.50 -13.25 7.14
CA GLU A 295 7.06 -14.66 7.13
C GLU A 295 5.77 -14.85 6.34
N ARG A 296 4.75 -14.05 6.65
CA ARG A 296 3.48 -14.06 5.90
C ARG A 296 3.66 -13.71 4.43
N TYR A 297 4.56 -12.78 4.14
CA TYR A 297 4.88 -12.35 2.78
C TYR A 297 5.57 -13.44 1.98
N LEU A 298 6.47 -14.20 2.59
CA LEU A 298 7.17 -15.34 2.01
C LEU A 298 6.29 -16.58 1.93
N GLY A 299 5.27 -16.69 2.77
CA GLY A 299 4.47 -17.91 2.93
C GLY A 299 5.30 -19.04 3.51
N THR A 300 6.16 -18.72 4.51
CA THR A 300 7.08 -19.66 5.16
C THR A 300 6.29 -20.81 5.77
N ARG A 301 6.70 -22.04 5.47
CA ARG A 301 6.24 -23.30 6.07
C ARG A 301 7.44 -23.97 6.72
N GLN A 302 7.18 -24.82 7.72
CA GLN A 302 8.22 -25.66 8.30
C GLN A 302 8.78 -26.58 7.22
N ASP A 303 10.10 -26.57 7.07
CA ASP A 303 10.84 -27.50 6.21
C ASP A 303 11.31 -28.65 7.10
N LEU A 304 10.76 -29.84 6.87
CA LEU A 304 11.13 -31.04 7.61
C LEU A 304 12.30 -31.81 6.97
N VAL A 305 12.63 -31.46 5.72
CA VAL A 305 13.73 -32.11 4.99
C VAL A 305 15.08 -31.44 5.29
N HIS A 306 15.06 -30.09 5.44
CA HIS A 306 16.25 -29.31 5.78
C HIS A 306 16.02 -28.62 7.15
N ALA A 307 15.84 -29.45 8.17
CA ALA A 307 15.54 -28.98 9.51
C ALA A 307 16.78 -28.32 10.15
N PRO A 308 16.66 -27.11 10.75
CA PRO A 308 17.80 -26.40 11.34
C PRO A 308 18.50 -27.18 12.45
N ASN A 309 17.78 -28.06 13.15
CA ASN A 309 18.33 -28.91 14.20
C ASN A 309 19.27 -29.98 13.68
N ASP A 310 19.22 -30.36 12.39
CA ASP A 310 20.18 -31.29 11.78
C ASP A 310 21.59 -30.69 11.72
N GLY A 311 21.70 -29.35 11.75
CA GLY A 311 22.99 -28.65 11.83
C GLY A 311 23.67 -28.71 13.19
N ILE A 312 23.02 -29.21 14.24
CA ILE A 312 23.58 -29.35 15.59
C ILE A 312 24.56 -30.55 15.61
N ARG A 313 25.84 -30.26 15.81
CA ARG A 313 26.91 -31.26 15.78
C ARG A 313 27.10 -31.96 17.13
N LEU A 314 26.05 -32.35 17.83
CA LEU A 314 26.14 -33.18 19.03
C LEU A 314 26.35 -34.63 18.63
N ARG A 315 27.13 -35.37 19.43
CA ARG A 315 27.33 -36.82 19.26
C ARG A 315 26.97 -37.53 20.55
N VAL A 316 26.27 -38.64 20.44
CA VAL A 316 26.04 -39.55 21.56
C VAL A 316 27.30 -40.40 21.71
N ALA A 317 27.86 -40.45 22.91
CA ALA A 317 28.93 -41.41 23.21
C ALA A 317 28.32 -42.81 23.20
N VAL A 318 28.89 -43.71 22.40
CA VAL A 318 28.54 -45.15 22.32
C VAL A 318 29.45 -45.92 23.19
#